data_5196ef227dbd351f4bbcfb82e9c6793e
#
_entry.id   5196ef227dbd351f4bbcfb82e9c6793e
#
_cell.length_a   1.000
_cell.length_b   1.000
_cell.length_c   1.000
_cell.angle_alpha   90.00
_cell.angle_beta   90.00
_cell.angle_gamma   90.00
#
_symmetry.space_group_name_H-M   'P 1'
#
loop_
_entity.id
_entity.type
_entity.pdbx_description
1 polymer ?
#
loop_
_entity_poly.entity_id
_entity_poly.type
_entity_poly.pdbx_seq_one_letter_code
_entity_poly.pdbx_strand_id
1 'polypeptide(L)'
;GWLADKVGAEPGAILDRSGAVLGTHEGAAAFTVGQRKGINVGHPTPDGRPRFVLEVRPSTNEVIVGPKEALALRELAGARFSWAGRAPDDATTEFACEVQVRAHADPVPAMARVSHLDRLDDRDRLDDREQELVVTPTDPIIGVAPGQTAVLYIGTRVLGQFTIDRTVSAVPAEIS
;
A
#
# COMPACT_ATOMS: atom_id res chain seq x y z
N GLY A 1 -20.45 -23.58 0.61
CA GLY A 1 -19.92 -24.79 0.32
C GLY A 1 -18.50 -24.79 -0.19
N TRP A 2 -18.15 -25.86 -0.77
CA TRP A 2 -16.80 -26.05 -1.22
C TRP A 2 -16.38 -25.08 -2.32
N LEU A 3 -17.32 -24.53 -3.08
CA LEU A 3 -17.01 -23.53 -4.09
C LEU A 3 -16.48 -22.25 -3.46
N ALA A 4 -17.05 -21.86 -2.33
CA ALA A 4 -16.56 -20.68 -1.63
C ALA A 4 -15.15 -20.91 -1.10
N ASP A 5 -14.84 -22.12 -0.69
CA ASP A 5 -13.51 -22.45 -0.21
C ASP A 5 -12.48 -22.33 -1.32
N LYS A 6 -12.85 -22.63 -2.54
CA LYS A 6 -11.92 -22.56 -3.66
C LYS A 6 -11.58 -21.15 -4.09
N VAL A 7 -12.46 -20.20 -3.83
CA VAL A 7 -12.26 -18.83 -4.28
C VAL A 7 -11.04 -18.19 -3.63
N GLY A 8 -10.82 -18.48 -2.34
CA GLY A 8 -9.68 -17.96 -1.64
C GLY A 8 -8.48 -18.89 -1.61
N ALA A 9 -8.58 -20.07 -2.22
CA ALA A 9 -7.56 -21.10 -2.11
C ALA A 9 -6.89 -21.45 -3.43
N GLU A 10 -7.02 -20.60 -4.43
CA GLU A 10 -6.38 -20.85 -5.70
C GLU A 10 -4.87 -20.64 -5.58
N PRO A 11 -4.07 -21.54 -6.19
CA PRO A 11 -2.62 -21.35 -6.17
C PRO A 11 -2.21 -20.07 -6.91
N GLY A 12 -1.20 -19.42 -6.38
CA GLY A 12 -0.65 -18.23 -6.98
C GLY A 12 0.84 -18.16 -6.74
N ALA A 13 1.46 -17.10 -7.21
CA ALA A 13 2.90 -16.94 -7.15
C ALA A 13 3.32 -16.13 -5.94
N ILE A 14 4.45 -16.53 -5.36
CA ILE A 14 5.18 -15.73 -4.38
C ILE A 14 6.35 -15.11 -5.13
N LEU A 15 6.39 -13.80 -5.17
CA LEU A 15 7.37 -13.05 -5.94
C LEU A 15 8.28 -12.25 -5.02
N ASP A 16 9.50 -12.00 -5.47
CA ASP A 16 10.31 -10.99 -4.80
C ASP A 16 9.99 -9.61 -5.40
N ARG A 17 10.68 -8.58 -4.92
CA ARG A 17 10.40 -7.22 -5.34
C ARG A 17 10.79 -6.93 -6.78
N SER A 18 11.63 -7.78 -7.36
CA SER A 18 12.01 -7.65 -8.77
C SER A 18 11.00 -8.33 -9.70
N GLY A 19 10.06 -9.07 -9.14
CA GLY A 19 9.08 -9.83 -9.90
C GLY A 19 9.48 -11.27 -10.16
N ALA A 20 10.61 -11.70 -9.62
CA ALA A 20 11.04 -13.08 -9.79
C ALA A 20 10.17 -14.01 -8.95
N VAL A 21 9.76 -15.13 -9.52
CA VAL A 21 8.95 -16.13 -8.84
C VAL A 21 9.83 -16.93 -7.89
N LEU A 22 9.54 -16.88 -6.61
CA LEU A 22 10.29 -17.62 -5.59
C LEU A 22 9.60 -18.91 -5.21
N GLY A 23 8.29 -18.98 -5.36
CA GLY A 23 7.52 -20.14 -4.97
C GLY A 23 6.06 -19.95 -5.27
N THR A 24 5.24 -20.80 -4.67
CA THR A 24 3.78 -20.73 -4.87
C THR A 24 3.09 -20.80 -3.51
N HIS A 25 1.85 -20.35 -3.50
CA HIS A 25 1.00 -20.43 -2.33
C HIS A 25 -0.39 -20.92 -2.74
N GLU A 26 -1.21 -21.22 -1.76
CA GLU A 26 -2.53 -21.79 -2.02
C GLU A 26 -3.65 -20.77 -1.94
N GLY A 27 -3.34 -19.51 -1.78
CA GLY A 27 -4.34 -18.44 -1.74
C GLY A 27 -3.76 -17.20 -1.13
N ALA A 28 -3.75 -16.09 -1.88
CA ALA A 28 -3.18 -14.83 -1.40
C ALA A 28 -3.92 -14.30 -0.17
N ALA A 29 -5.21 -14.63 -0.04
CA ALA A 29 -6.02 -14.15 1.07
C ALA A 29 -5.55 -14.66 2.43
N ALA A 30 -4.73 -15.72 2.45
CA ALA A 30 -4.20 -16.25 3.70
C ALA A 30 -2.99 -15.47 4.22
N PHE A 31 -2.51 -14.50 3.46
CA PHE A 31 -1.30 -13.76 3.82
C PHE A 31 -1.63 -12.35 4.31
N THR A 32 -0.80 -11.86 5.21
CA THR A 32 -0.96 -10.53 5.81
C THR A 32 0.35 -9.77 5.67
N VAL A 33 0.27 -8.50 5.32
CA VAL A 33 1.47 -7.65 5.22
C VAL A 33 2.18 -7.63 6.58
N GLY A 34 3.49 -7.86 6.55
CA GLY A 34 4.30 -7.97 7.75
C GLY A 34 4.49 -9.39 8.24
N GLN A 35 3.79 -10.35 7.66
CA GLN A 35 3.90 -11.75 8.05
C GLN A 35 5.31 -12.28 7.74
N ARG A 36 5.85 -13.05 8.68
CA ARG A 36 7.18 -13.66 8.53
C ARG A 36 7.07 -15.17 8.36
N LYS A 37 6.24 -15.81 9.15
CA LYS A 37 6.12 -17.28 9.16
C LYS A 37 5.12 -17.74 8.11
N GLY A 38 5.32 -18.96 7.64
CA GLY A 38 4.38 -19.56 6.69
C GLY A 38 4.61 -19.17 5.24
N ILE A 39 5.73 -18.52 4.96
CA ILE A 39 6.11 -18.20 3.59
C ILE A 39 6.94 -19.37 3.07
N ASN A 40 6.33 -20.17 2.23
CA ASN A 40 6.99 -21.37 1.71
C ASN A 40 7.71 -21.07 0.40
N VAL A 41 8.96 -20.70 0.51
CA VAL A 41 9.84 -20.54 -0.65
C VAL A 41 10.97 -21.51 -0.51
N GLY A 42 11.37 -22.11 -1.64
CA GLY A 42 12.32 -23.17 -1.64
C GLY A 42 13.77 -22.78 -1.40
N HIS A 43 14.05 -21.48 -1.36
CA HIS A 43 15.42 -21.00 -1.27
C HIS A 43 15.57 -20.03 -0.10
N PRO A 44 16.65 -20.15 0.66
CA PRO A 44 16.96 -19.08 1.62
C PRO A 44 17.37 -17.81 0.88
N THR A 45 17.27 -16.68 1.56
CA THR A 45 17.81 -15.44 0.99
C THR A 45 19.35 -15.54 0.94
N PRO A 46 19.98 -14.85 -0.01
CA PRO A 46 21.45 -14.88 -0.08
C PRO A 46 22.14 -14.45 1.20
N ASP A 47 21.53 -13.56 1.95
CA ASP A 47 22.10 -13.06 3.20
C ASP A 47 21.58 -13.80 4.43
N GLY A 48 20.76 -14.83 4.24
CA GLY A 48 20.22 -15.62 5.34
C GLY A 48 19.15 -14.94 6.17
N ARG A 49 18.73 -13.76 5.78
CA ARG A 49 17.72 -13.01 6.53
C ARG A 49 16.31 -13.49 6.20
N PRO A 50 15.38 -13.41 7.16
CA PRO A 50 14.00 -13.83 6.86
C PRO A 50 13.33 -12.93 5.87
N ARG A 51 12.36 -13.50 5.16
CA ARG A 51 11.50 -12.76 4.25
C ARG A 51 10.22 -12.38 4.98
N PHE A 52 9.67 -11.22 4.60
CA PHE A 52 8.40 -10.72 5.13
C PHE A 52 7.45 -10.47 3.98
N VAL A 53 6.15 -10.65 4.22
CA VAL A 53 5.14 -10.29 3.23
C VAL A 53 5.09 -8.77 3.16
N LEU A 54 5.40 -8.23 1.98
CA LEU A 54 5.42 -6.79 1.75
C LEU A 54 4.13 -6.31 1.13
N GLU A 55 3.53 -7.13 0.30
CA GLU A 55 2.32 -6.74 -0.42
C GLU A 55 1.52 -8.00 -0.76
N VAL A 56 0.21 -7.89 -0.68
CA VAL A 56 -0.70 -8.94 -1.11
C VAL A 56 -1.54 -8.34 -2.24
N ARG A 57 -1.59 -9.04 -3.38
CA ARG A 57 -2.33 -8.59 -4.55
C ARG A 57 -3.47 -9.56 -4.85
N PRO A 58 -4.66 -9.32 -4.29
CA PRO A 58 -5.77 -10.26 -4.51
C PRO A 58 -6.19 -10.39 -5.96
N SER A 59 -6.11 -9.30 -6.74
CA SER A 59 -6.56 -9.33 -8.13
C SER A 59 -5.73 -10.25 -9.00
N THR A 60 -4.44 -10.39 -8.74
CA THR A 60 -3.55 -11.29 -9.47
C THR A 60 -3.19 -12.51 -8.67
N ASN A 61 -3.67 -12.62 -7.45
CA ASN A 61 -3.39 -13.73 -6.54
C ASN A 61 -1.89 -13.88 -6.29
N GLU A 62 -1.19 -12.76 -6.17
CA GLU A 62 0.25 -12.73 -5.95
C GLU A 62 0.58 -12.21 -4.56
N VAL A 63 1.67 -12.70 -4.01
CA VAL A 63 2.22 -12.24 -2.73
C VAL A 63 3.65 -11.80 -2.99
N ILE A 64 3.98 -10.58 -2.57
CA ILE A 64 5.32 -10.03 -2.75
C ILE A 64 6.03 -10.11 -1.40
N VAL A 65 7.24 -10.65 -1.40
CA VAL A 65 8.02 -10.80 -0.18
C VAL A 65 9.38 -10.11 -0.33
N GLY A 66 9.99 -9.79 0.80
CA GLY A 66 11.28 -9.15 0.81
C GLY A 66 11.78 -8.88 2.21
N PRO A 67 12.84 -8.07 2.34
CA PRO A 67 13.44 -7.80 3.64
C PRO A 67 12.55 -6.91 4.49
N LYS A 68 12.76 -6.98 5.79
CA LYS A 68 11.98 -6.22 6.76
C LYS A 68 12.02 -4.71 6.48
N GLU A 69 13.16 -4.21 6.06
CA GLU A 69 13.34 -2.78 5.79
C GLU A 69 12.40 -2.27 4.72
N ALA A 70 12.00 -3.15 3.80
CA ALA A 70 11.09 -2.76 2.72
C ALA A 70 9.66 -2.54 3.20
N LEU A 71 9.35 -2.92 4.44
CA LEU A 71 8.05 -2.62 5.05
C LEU A 71 7.90 -1.13 5.40
N ALA A 72 9.00 -0.40 5.45
CA ALA A 72 8.94 1.04 5.67
C ALA A 72 8.45 1.72 4.41
N LEU A 73 7.43 2.55 4.54
CA LEU A 73 6.75 3.18 3.40
C LEU A 73 7.03 4.68 3.38
N ARG A 74 7.40 5.20 2.22
CA ARG A 74 7.63 6.64 2.04
C ARG A 74 6.46 7.34 1.36
N GLU A 75 5.47 6.58 0.88
CA GLU A 75 4.32 7.18 0.22
C GLU A 75 3.10 6.29 0.36
N LEU A 76 1.97 6.91 0.62
CA LEU A 76 0.67 6.27 0.68
C LEU A 76 -0.25 7.01 -0.29
N ALA A 77 -1.10 6.30 -1.00
CA ALA A 77 -2.00 6.96 -1.92
C ALA A 77 -3.31 6.20 -2.07
N GLY A 78 -4.37 6.93 -2.40
CA GLY A 78 -5.66 6.32 -2.65
C GLY A 78 -6.58 7.25 -3.42
N ALA A 79 -7.44 6.67 -4.25
CA ALA A 79 -8.37 7.40 -5.08
C ALA A 79 -9.68 7.70 -4.36
N ARG A 80 -9.99 6.93 -3.33
CA ARG A 80 -11.21 7.12 -2.56
C ARG A 80 -10.93 7.99 -1.37
N PHE A 81 -11.01 9.29 -1.56
CA PHE A 81 -10.76 10.24 -0.49
C PHE A 81 -11.92 11.22 -0.34
N SER A 82 -12.07 11.76 0.86
CA SER A 82 -13.10 12.74 1.15
C SER A 82 -12.57 13.77 2.15
N TRP A 83 -13.09 14.99 2.04
CA TRP A 83 -12.73 16.07 2.95
C TRP A 83 -13.79 16.17 4.03
N ALA A 84 -13.36 16.42 5.26
CA ALA A 84 -14.28 16.60 6.39
C ALA A 84 -14.97 17.96 6.36
N GLY A 85 -14.65 18.76 5.38
CA GLY A 85 -15.22 20.05 5.20
C GLY A 85 -14.67 20.58 3.88
N ARG A 86 -14.18 21.82 3.91
CA ARG A 86 -13.60 22.39 2.71
C ARG A 86 -12.21 21.81 2.47
N ALA A 87 -11.92 21.46 1.21
CA ALA A 87 -10.60 21.01 0.82
C ALA A 87 -9.59 22.16 1.02
N PRO A 88 -8.32 21.85 1.32
CA PRO A 88 -7.29 22.87 1.38
C PRO A 88 -7.15 23.61 0.06
N ASP A 89 -6.87 24.89 0.11
CA ASP A 89 -6.71 25.70 -1.09
C ASP A 89 -5.51 25.23 -1.93
N ASP A 90 -4.51 24.69 -1.29
CA ASP A 90 -3.30 24.21 -1.94
C ASP A 90 -3.29 22.68 -2.14
N ALA A 91 -4.48 22.06 -2.17
CA ALA A 91 -4.59 20.60 -2.25
C ALA A 91 -3.92 20.02 -3.50
N THR A 92 -3.97 20.74 -4.63
CA THR A 92 -3.37 20.24 -5.88
C THR A 92 -1.88 20.50 -5.98
N THR A 93 -1.32 21.36 -5.15
CA THR A 93 0.12 21.56 -5.11
C THR A 93 0.73 20.69 -4.01
N GLU A 94 0.67 21.15 -2.79
CA GLU A 94 1.15 20.36 -1.65
C GLU A 94 0.80 21.10 -0.39
N PHE A 95 0.40 20.36 0.65
CA PHE A 95 0.08 20.99 1.91
C PHE A 95 0.60 20.13 3.06
N ALA A 96 0.94 20.78 4.16
CA ALA A 96 1.42 20.10 5.36
C ALA A 96 0.24 19.58 6.18
N CYS A 97 0.40 18.41 6.72
CA CYS A 97 -0.65 17.80 7.56
C CYS A 97 -0.01 16.74 8.44
N GLU A 98 -0.85 16.06 9.22
CA GLU A 98 -0.45 14.86 9.93
C GLU A 98 -1.33 13.72 9.46
N VAL A 99 -0.76 12.52 9.37
CA VAL A 99 -1.48 11.34 8.91
C VAL A 99 -1.49 10.30 10.01
N GLN A 100 -2.67 9.69 10.22
CA GLN A 100 -2.85 8.60 11.16
C GLN A 100 -3.46 7.43 10.42
N VAL A 101 -2.80 6.28 10.47
CA VAL A 101 -3.29 5.09 9.77
C VAL A 101 -3.98 4.14 10.72
N ARG A 102 -3.44 3.98 11.91
CA ARG A 102 -4.02 3.07 12.89
C ARG A 102 -4.67 3.85 14.02
N ALA A 103 -5.80 3.33 14.54
CA ALA A 103 -6.53 4.00 15.61
C ALA A 103 -5.68 4.25 16.85
N HIS A 104 -4.71 3.36 17.09
CA HIS A 104 -3.86 3.46 18.29
C HIS A 104 -2.50 4.09 18.05
N ALA A 105 -2.21 4.44 16.80
CA ALA A 105 -0.96 5.10 16.48
C ALA A 105 -1.16 6.61 16.52
N ASP A 106 -0.13 7.34 16.91
CA ASP A 106 -0.18 8.80 16.88
C ASP A 106 -0.09 9.30 15.44
N PRO A 107 -0.76 10.41 15.13
CA PRO A 107 -0.55 11.07 13.83
C PRO A 107 0.90 11.48 13.67
N VAL A 108 1.41 11.36 12.45
CA VAL A 108 2.80 11.72 12.13
C VAL A 108 2.82 12.79 11.06
N PRO A 109 3.83 13.68 11.08
CA PRO A 109 3.91 14.73 10.07
C PRO A 109 4.04 14.18 8.66
N ALA A 110 3.39 14.85 7.72
CA ALA A 110 3.40 14.45 6.32
C ALA A 110 3.10 15.63 5.41
N MET A 111 3.42 15.45 4.14
CA MET A 111 2.97 16.35 3.08
C MET A 111 1.97 15.58 2.23
N ALA A 112 0.96 16.28 1.75
CA ALA A 112 -0.08 15.63 0.96
C ALA A 112 -0.44 16.50 -0.24
N ARG A 113 -0.93 15.85 -1.28
CA ARG A 113 -1.41 16.53 -2.48
C ARG A 113 -2.41 15.66 -3.21
N VAL A 114 -3.30 16.29 -3.95
CA VAL A 114 -4.19 15.58 -4.86
C VAL A 114 -3.55 15.56 -6.23
N SER A 115 -3.39 14.37 -6.78
CA SER A 115 -2.74 14.16 -8.05
C SER A 115 -3.73 13.58 -9.04
N HIS A 116 -3.58 13.93 -10.30
CA HIS A 116 -4.37 13.33 -11.36
C HIS A 116 -3.68 12.07 -11.84
N LEU A 117 -4.47 11.01 -12.02
CA LEU A 117 -3.95 9.77 -12.57
C LEU A 117 -4.05 9.83 -14.08
N ASP A 118 -2.89 9.71 -14.74
CA ASP A 118 -2.83 9.66 -16.20
C ASP A 118 -3.08 8.22 -16.64
N ARG A 119 -4.25 7.99 -17.21
CA ARG A 119 -4.56 6.70 -17.80
C ARG A 119 -4.53 6.85 -19.30
N LEU A 120 -3.50 6.36 -19.90
CA LEU A 120 -3.33 6.46 -21.34
C LEU A 120 -4.42 5.72 -22.11
N ASP A 121 -5.10 4.78 -21.46
CA ASP A 121 -6.13 3.98 -22.10
C ASP A 121 -7.50 4.64 -22.14
N ASP A 122 -7.67 5.73 -21.42
CA ASP A 122 -8.98 6.35 -21.24
C ASP A 122 -9.14 7.60 -22.09
N ARG A 123 -8.93 7.45 -23.38
CA ARG A 123 -9.06 8.58 -24.29
C ARG A 123 -10.48 9.13 -24.37
N ASP A 124 -11.44 8.26 -24.13
CA ASP A 124 -12.85 8.62 -24.28
C ASP A 124 -13.48 9.15 -23.02
N ARG A 125 -12.73 9.19 -21.93
CA ARG A 125 -13.27 9.59 -20.64
C ARG A 125 -12.66 10.89 -20.17
N LEU A 126 -12.96 11.93 -20.88
CA LEU A 126 -12.45 13.25 -20.51
C LEU A 126 -12.96 13.71 -19.16
N ASP A 127 -14.14 13.22 -18.77
CA ASP A 127 -14.73 13.60 -17.50
C ASP A 127 -14.28 12.74 -16.34
N ASP A 128 -13.64 11.63 -16.64
CA ASP A 128 -13.23 10.69 -15.63
C ASP A 128 -11.85 11.03 -15.14
N ARG A 129 -11.78 12.13 -14.45
CA ARG A 129 -10.53 12.58 -13.87
C ARG A 129 -10.30 11.79 -12.60
N GLU A 130 -9.68 10.65 -12.77
CA GLU A 130 -9.28 9.94 -11.57
C GLU A 130 -8.23 10.76 -10.86
N GLN A 131 -8.54 11.07 -9.64
CA GLN A 131 -7.64 11.76 -8.75
C GLN A 131 -7.26 10.81 -7.64
N GLU A 132 -6.07 10.97 -7.13
CA GLU A 132 -5.71 10.26 -5.92
C GLU A 132 -5.06 11.22 -4.94
N LEU A 133 -5.28 10.96 -3.67
CA LEU A 133 -4.62 11.70 -2.62
C LEU A 133 -3.30 10.98 -2.32
N VAL A 134 -2.20 11.71 -2.43
CA VAL A 134 -0.85 11.17 -2.22
C VAL A 134 -0.29 11.78 -0.95
N VAL A 135 0.15 10.95 -0.02
CA VAL A 135 0.67 11.38 1.26
C VAL A 135 2.10 10.88 1.40
N THR A 136 3.00 11.80 1.71
CA THR A 136 4.41 11.51 1.92
C THR A 136 4.76 11.81 3.37
N PRO A 137 4.84 10.78 4.23
CA PRO A 137 5.25 11.01 5.62
C PRO A 137 6.67 11.54 5.69
N THR A 138 6.94 12.39 6.67
CA THR A 138 8.29 12.90 6.89
C THR A 138 9.25 11.76 7.20
N ASP A 139 8.81 10.84 8.05
CA ASP A 139 9.56 9.61 8.34
C ASP A 139 8.77 8.42 7.83
N PRO A 140 9.44 7.39 7.30
CA PRO A 140 8.72 6.22 6.78
C PRO A 140 7.81 5.58 7.83
N ILE A 141 6.66 5.10 7.37
CA ILE A 141 5.67 4.44 8.22
C ILE A 141 5.72 2.95 7.98
N ILE A 142 5.69 2.16 9.05
CA ILE A 142 5.76 0.72 8.99
C ILE A 142 4.41 0.12 9.38
N GLY A 143 4.07 -1.01 8.75
CA GLY A 143 2.92 -1.79 9.17
C GLY A 143 1.60 -1.36 8.56
N VAL A 144 1.66 -0.75 7.39
CA VAL A 144 0.49 -0.27 6.67
C VAL A 144 0.27 -1.14 5.44
N ALA A 145 -0.99 -1.39 5.13
CA ALA A 145 -1.36 -2.20 3.97
C ALA A 145 -2.49 -1.54 3.20
N PRO A 146 -2.58 -1.80 1.90
CA PRO A 146 -3.74 -1.36 1.12
C PRO A 146 -5.04 -1.86 1.74
N GLY A 147 -6.07 -1.06 1.63
CA GLY A 147 -7.37 -1.35 2.23
C GLY A 147 -7.59 -0.65 3.57
N GLN A 148 -6.53 -0.23 4.24
CA GLN A 148 -6.66 0.51 5.49
C GLN A 148 -7.03 1.96 5.21
N THR A 149 -7.69 2.59 6.18
CA THR A 149 -8.07 3.99 6.09
C THR A 149 -7.02 4.86 6.79
N ALA A 150 -6.62 5.92 6.11
CA ALA A 150 -5.74 6.94 6.67
C ALA A 150 -6.54 8.21 6.90
N VAL A 151 -6.31 8.85 8.04
CA VAL A 151 -6.99 10.10 8.41
C VAL A 151 -5.96 11.21 8.44
N LEU A 152 -6.31 12.35 7.85
CA LEU A 152 -5.44 13.53 7.82
C LEU A 152 -5.93 14.56 8.83
N TYR A 153 -4.97 15.18 9.51
CA TYR A 153 -5.23 16.19 10.52
C TYR A 153 -4.41 17.44 10.28
N ILE A 154 -4.94 18.56 10.70
CA ILE A 154 -4.14 19.76 10.93
C ILE A 154 -4.39 20.14 12.39
N GLY A 155 -3.37 19.94 13.22
CA GLY A 155 -3.56 20.05 14.67
C GLY A 155 -4.50 18.95 15.16
N THR A 156 -5.57 19.35 15.83
CA THR A 156 -6.58 18.39 16.30
C THR A 156 -7.78 18.29 15.37
N ARG A 157 -7.76 19.07 14.29
CA ARG A 157 -8.90 19.11 13.37
C ARG A 157 -8.74 18.05 12.28
N VAL A 158 -9.78 17.25 12.09
CA VAL A 158 -9.81 16.27 11.00
C VAL A 158 -9.95 17.03 9.69
N LEU A 159 -9.03 16.78 8.78
CA LEU A 159 -9.03 17.42 7.47
C LEU A 159 -9.75 16.58 6.44
N GLY A 160 -9.57 15.27 6.51
CA GLY A 160 -10.16 14.33 5.58
C GLY A 160 -9.64 12.93 5.82
N GLN A 161 -10.03 12.03 4.93
CA GLN A 161 -9.58 10.64 5.01
C GLN A 161 -9.53 10.02 3.62
N PHE A 162 -8.81 8.91 3.52
CA PHE A 162 -8.77 8.15 2.27
C PHE A 162 -8.49 6.69 2.56
N THR A 163 -8.89 5.83 1.60
CA THR A 163 -8.55 4.42 1.65
C THR A 163 -7.24 4.23 0.89
N ILE A 164 -6.29 3.57 1.51
CA ILE A 164 -4.98 3.36 0.92
C ILE A 164 -5.11 2.29 -0.17
N ASP A 165 -4.83 2.69 -1.40
CA ASP A 165 -4.87 1.78 -2.56
C ASP A 165 -3.49 1.28 -2.94
N ARG A 166 -2.47 2.12 -2.74
CA ARG A 166 -1.11 1.74 -3.07
C ARG A 166 -0.13 2.38 -2.09
N THR A 167 1.01 1.78 -2.00
CA THR A 167 2.09 2.26 -1.14
C THR A 167 3.40 2.20 -1.92
N VAL A 168 4.37 3.00 -1.48
CA VAL A 168 5.71 2.98 -2.06
C VAL A 168 6.70 2.75 -0.92
N SER A 169 7.50 1.70 -1.06
CA SER A 169 8.51 1.38 -0.06
C SER A 169 9.63 2.41 -0.05
N ALA A 170 10.17 2.67 1.12
CA ALA A 170 11.32 3.55 1.27
C ALA A 170 12.60 2.91 0.72
N VAL A 171 12.59 1.59 0.52
CA VAL A 171 13.75 0.85 0.00
C VAL A 171 13.52 0.58 -1.49
N PRO A 172 14.46 1.00 -2.36
CA PRO A 172 14.30 0.75 -3.81
C PRO A 172 14.25 -0.74 -4.14
N ALA A 173 13.44 -1.08 -5.15
CA ALA A 173 13.21 -2.47 -5.52
C ALA A 173 14.33 -3.06 -6.36
N GLU A 174 15.08 -2.24 -7.06
CA GLU A 174 16.07 -2.73 -8.03
C GLU A 174 17.32 -3.28 -7.39
N ILE A 175 17.45 -3.19 -6.11
CA ILE A 175 18.63 -3.66 -5.42
C ILE A 175 18.50 -5.16 -5.24
N SER A 176 19.31 -5.88 -5.92
CA SER A 176 19.33 -7.33 -5.86
C SER A 176 20.67 -7.83 -5.31
#